data_cfd7c1daffa611ad8c002e0c582df343
#
_entry.id   cfd7c1daffa611ad8c002e0c582df343
#
_cell.length_a   1.000
_cell.length_b   1.000
_cell.length_c   1.000
_cell.angle_alpha   90.00
_cell.angle_beta   90.00
_cell.angle_gamma   90.00
#
_symmetry.space_group_name_H-M   'P 1'
#
loop_
_entity.id
_entity.type
_entity.pdbx_description
1 polymer ?
#
loop_
_entity_poly.entity_id
_entity_poly.type
_entity_poly.pdbx_seq_one_letter_code
_entity_poly.pdbx_strand_id
1 'polypeptide(L)'
;MSNPCSSAGHTLALRQWAWVVILFGAMGLSADVRSQSDVLITRIDVEDRSEATIDLAATEALRQVLLQHSGDPALLSDPAIQAALASPRSQLALYQFERVEGRIRFVAHIDRVLIEGLIREASGTVWAGERPPVFLWLVIDDVNGRRFGNTEAEEPLWVDFEVAFSALGLNLRRPLYDLTDGTLVSPDTLWRRDYGPVVEASARYGMTHLLVGRLIRLSGDRTIAEWTYLHRAVEQSVSIQADTRAALIEPGLAMTMTEMRRLFAVELKTEAASQPLVISIENVVNLADYQAVTQLITGIQTLEQVRPIAVEGDTLRLALFGVDDADSLIRLMASQTELQWVNTDPDADGGLLLSWDGS
;
A
#
# COMPACT_ATOMS: atom_id res chain seq x y z
N MET A 1 53.99 -61.30 4.38
CA MET A 1 53.83 -62.77 4.38
C MET A 1 52.34 -63.04 4.27
N SER A 2 52.02 -63.50 3.15
CA SER A 2 51.14 -64.61 2.76
C SER A 2 49.63 -64.35 2.80
N ASN A 3 49.10 -64.07 1.64
CA ASN A 3 47.87 -64.69 1.09
C ASN A 3 47.89 -66.20 1.28
N PRO A 4 46.81 -66.97 1.01
CA PRO A 4 45.74 -66.71 0.05
C PRO A 4 44.35 -67.40 0.33
N CYS A 5 43.49 -67.20 -0.63
CA CYS A 5 42.58 -68.14 -1.33
C CYS A 5 41.25 -68.54 -0.67
N SER A 6 40.24 -68.32 -1.41
CA SER A 6 39.49 -69.14 -2.38
C SER A 6 38.29 -69.79 -1.71
N SER A 7 37.11 -69.93 -2.21
CA SER A 7 36.51 -69.98 -3.53
C SER A 7 35.02 -70.33 -3.38
N ALA A 8 34.31 -69.92 -4.38
CA ALA A 8 33.18 -70.62 -5.01
C ALA A 8 32.00 -71.06 -4.12
N GLY A 9 30.83 -70.75 -4.40
CA GLY A 9 30.05 -70.81 -5.62
C GLY A 9 28.75 -71.45 -5.31
N HIS A 10 27.75 -71.06 -5.92
CA HIS A 10 26.58 -71.72 -6.46
C HIS A 10 25.29 -70.92 -6.33
N THR A 11 24.97 -70.35 -7.44
CA THR A 11 23.66 -70.33 -8.13
C THR A 11 22.48 -71.05 -7.48
N LEU A 12 21.35 -70.42 -7.48
CA LEU A 12 20.02 -70.75 -7.99
C LEU A 12 19.01 -69.79 -7.41
N ALA A 13 18.54 -68.86 -8.17
CA ALA A 13 17.36 -68.87 -9.04
C ALA A 13 16.02 -69.08 -8.33
N LEU A 14 15.13 -68.24 -8.67
CA LEU A 14 13.66 -68.25 -8.65
C LEU A 14 13.01 -67.40 -7.55
N ARG A 15 12.46 -66.41 -8.04
CA ARG A 15 11.12 -66.16 -8.58
C ARG A 15 10.27 -65.26 -7.71
N GLN A 16 10.11 -64.05 -8.27
CA GLN A 16 8.86 -63.28 -8.31
C GLN A 16 8.05 -63.17 -7.02
N TRP A 17 7.92 -61.96 -6.57
CA TRP A 17 6.60 -61.28 -6.59
C TRP A 17 6.83 -59.79 -6.38
N ALA A 18 6.65 -59.05 -7.48
CA ALA A 18 6.59 -57.61 -7.50
C ALA A 18 5.31 -57.15 -6.80
N TRP A 19 5.44 -56.50 -5.68
CA TRP A 19 4.43 -55.58 -5.18
C TRP A 19 4.97 -54.16 -5.37
N VAL A 20 4.55 -53.54 -6.49
CA VAL A 20 4.67 -52.11 -6.71
C VAL A 20 3.62 -51.48 -5.81
N VAL A 21 4.04 -51.07 -4.65
CA VAL A 21 3.28 -50.08 -3.85
C VAL A 21 3.51 -48.73 -4.49
N ILE A 22 2.60 -48.31 -5.37
CA ILE A 22 2.48 -46.95 -5.82
C ILE A 22 1.99 -46.15 -4.60
N LEU A 23 2.94 -45.61 -3.86
CA LEU A 23 2.69 -44.53 -2.94
C LEU A 23 2.38 -43.29 -3.80
N PHE A 24 1.10 -43.07 -4.07
CA PHE A 24 0.59 -41.79 -4.50
C PHE A 24 0.85 -40.84 -3.33
N GLY A 25 2.04 -40.23 -3.31
CA GLY A 25 2.30 -39.05 -2.54
C GLY A 25 1.38 -37.94 -3.09
N ALA A 26 0.25 -37.77 -2.42
CA ALA A 26 -0.51 -36.53 -2.52
C ALA A 26 0.42 -35.41 -2.09
N MET A 27 1.19 -34.85 -3.04
CA MET A 27 1.81 -33.57 -2.93
C MET A 27 0.66 -32.57 -2.95
N GLY A 28 0.10 -32.34 -1.77
CA GLY A 28 -0.71 -31.18 -1.55
C GLY A 28 0.13 -29.95 -1.90
N LEU A 29 -0.07 -29.42 -3.09
CA LEU A 29 0.23 -28.04 -3.39
C LEU A 29 -0.68 -27.23 -2.45
N SER A 30 -0.20 -27.03 -1.23
CA SER A 30 -0.64 -25.91 -0.41
C SER A 30 -0.22 -24.68 -1.23
N ALA A 31 -1.13 -24.16 -2.05
CA ALA A 31 -1.06 -22.79 -2.43
C ALA A 31 -1.06 -22.03 -1.09
N ASP A 32 0.12 -21.59 -0.65
CA ASP A 32 0.23 -20.49 0.27
C ASP A 32 -0.46 -19.31 -0.43
N VAL A 33 -1.77 -19.24 -0.27
CA VAL A 33 -2.49 -17.99 -0.30
C VAL A 33 -1.79 -17.18 0.78
N ARG A 34 -0.81 -16.36 0.39
CA ARG A 34 -0.33 -15.28 1.22
C ARG A 34 -1.56 -14.44 1.52
N SER A 35 -2.24 -14.81 2.58
CA SER A 35 -3.07 -13.91 3.34
C SER A 35 -2.14 -12.74 3.65
N GLN A 36 -2.26 -11.64 2.90
CA GLN A 36 -1.81 -10.35 3.38
C GLN A 36 -2.41 -10.28 4.76
N SER A 37 -1.57 -10.22 5.78
CA SER A 37 -2.05 -10.21 7.15
C SER A 37 -3.00 -9.03 7.28
N ASP A 38 -4.30 -9.31 7.39
CA ASP A 38 -5.36 -8.30 7.53
C ASP A 38 -5.24 -7.53 8.85
N VAL A 39 -4.13 -7.74 9.57
CA VAL A 39 -3.85 -7.15 10.87
C VAL A 39 -2.75 -6.09 10.73
N LEU A 40 -3.09 -4.88 11.12
CA LEU A 40 -2.20 -3.74 11.19
C LEU A 40 -1.57 -3.69 12.57
N ILE A 41 -0.25 -3.55 12.61
CA ILE A 41 0.51 -3.54 13.87
C ILE A 41 1.14 -2.19 14.07
N THR A 42 0.81 -1.52 15.18
CA THR A 42 1.47 -0.28 15.58
C THR A 42 2.07 -0.40 16.98
N ARG A 43 3.07 0.43 17.26
CA ARG A 43 3.87 0.36 18.49
C ARG A 43 3.99 1.73 19.11
N ILE A 44 3.58 1.86 20.36
CA ILE A 44 3.61 3.11 21.12
C ILE A 44 4.49 2.91 22.35
N ASP A 45 5.51 3.73 22.52
CA ASP A 45 6.34 3.71 23.75
C ASP A 45 5.51 4.27 24.91
N VAL A 46 5.51 3.58 26.05
CA VAL A 46 4.73 3.91 27.21
C VAL A 46 5.57 3.86 28.48
N GLU A 47 5.16 4.63 29.50
CA GLU A 47 5.91 4.68 30.78
C GLU A 47 5.61 3.47 31.67
N ASP A 48 4.35 3.05 31.70
CA ASP A 48 3.88 1.96 32.56
C ASP A 48 2.77 1.11 31.87
N ARG A 49 2.12 0.24 32.62
CA ARG A 49 1.05 -0.65 32.17
C ARG A 49 -0.27 -0.39 32.89
N SER A 50 -0.46 0.83 33.40
CA SER A 50 -1.71 1.21 34.07
C SER A 50 -2.87 1.26 33.07
N GLU A 51 -4.09 1.09 33.57
CA GLU A 51 -5.32 1.16 32.74
C GLU A 51 -5.40 2.49 31.97
N ALA A 52 -5.04 3.61 32.61
CA ALA A 52 -5.02 4.92 31.98
C ALA A 52 -3.99 4.99 30.83
N THR A 53 -2.81 4.42 31.04
CA THR A 53 -1.75 4.36 30.01
C THR A 53 -2.18 3.46 28.84
N ILE A 54 -2.88 2.35 29.11
CA ILE A 54 -3.42 1.48 28.06
C ILE A 54 -4.44 2.23 27.21
N ASP A 55 -5.36 3.00 27.81
CA ASP A 55 -6.37 3.76 27.07
C ASP A 55 -5.74 4.84 26.20
N LEU A 56 -4.77 5.57 26.72
CA LEU A 56 -4.02 6.58 25.97
C LEU A 56 -3.25 5.95 24.80
N ALA A 57 -2.54 4.85 25.05
CA ALA A 57 -1.78 4.14 24.05
C ALA A 57 -2.69 3.54 22.95
N ALA A 58 -3.84 2.99 23.33
CA ALA A 58 -4.82 2.47 22.39
C ALA A 58 -5.43 3.58 21.50
N THR A 59 -5.74 4.75 22.11
CA THR A 59 -6.22 5.93 21.36
C THR A 59 -5.16 6.39 20.36
N GLU A 60 -3.91 6.51 20.78
CA GLU A 60 -2.81 6.94 19.92
C GLU A 60 -2.53 5.93 18.82
N ALA A 61 -2.57 4.63 19.13
CA ALA A 61 -2.42 3.54 18.17
C ALA A 61 -3.50 3.59 17.08
N LEU A 62 -4.76 3.75 17.47
CA LEU A 62 -5.89 3.85 16.53
C LEU A 62 -5.76 5.11 15.67
N ARG A 63 -5.44 6.26 16.29
CA ARG A 63 -5.21 7.52 15.59
C ARG A 63 -4.11 7.40 14.55
N GLN A 64 -2.98 6.82 14.90
CA GLN A 64 -1.83 6.62 14.02
C GLN A 64 -2.19 5.73 12.83
N VAL A 65 -2.88 4.62 13.06
CA VAL A 65 -3.28 3.70 11.98
C VAL A 65 -4.28 4.37 11.04
N LEU A 66 -5.28 5.10 11.55
CA LEU A 66 -6.22 5.87 10.73
C LEU A 66 -5.50 6.88 9.84
N LEU A 67 -4.57 7.67 10.41
CA LEU A 67 -3.78 8.64 9.65
C LEU A 67 -2.87 7.98 8.61
N GLN A 68 -2.21 6.89 8.97
CA GLN A 68 -1.36 6.16 8.03
C GLN A 68 -2.15 5.55 6.87
N HIS A 69 -3.41 5.14 7.07
CA HIS A 69 -4.23 4.53 6.04
C HIS A 69 -4.97 5.54 5.18
N SER A 70 -5.46 6.62 5.75
CA SER A 70 -6.17 7.67 5.01
C SER A 70 -5.24 8.75 4.43
N GLY A 71 -4.14 9.04 5.13
CA GLY A 71 -3.31 10.20 4.85
C GLY A 71 -4.03 11.54 5.06
N ASP A 72 -5.16 11.54 5.77
CA ASP A 72 -6.01 12.71 5.95
C ASP A 72 -6.18 13.08 7.43
N PRO A 73 -5.47 14.10 7.92
CA PRO A 73 -5.67 14.57 9.29
C PRO A 73 -7.10 15.07 9.57
N ALA A 74 -7.82 15.58 8.55
CA ALA A 74 -9.18 16.07 8.72
C ALA A 74 -10.16 14.94 9.09
N LEU A 75 -9.86 13.70 8.71
CA LEU A 75 -10.62 12.51 9.08
C LEU A 75 -10.82 12.36 10.58
N LEU A 76 -9.82 12.76 11.37
CA LEU A 76 -9.89 12.68 12.84
C LEU A 76 -11.00 13.55 13.45
N SER A 77 -11.53 14.53 12.72
CA SER A 77 -12.61 15.40 13.18
C SER A 77 -13.99 14.84 12.87
N ASP A 78 -14.08 13.73 12.15
CA ASP A 78 -15.36 13.10 11.81
C ASP A 78 -16.02 12.49 13.06
N PRO A 79 -17.35 12.62 13.24
CA PRO A 79 -18.06 12.10 14.41
C PRO A 79 -17.92 10.57 14.60
N ALA A 80 -17.90 9.77 13.52
CA ALA A 80 -17.74 8.33 13.61
C ALA A 80 -16.34 7.96 14.12
N ILE A 81 -15.31 8.65 13.62
CA ILE A 81 -13.93 8.48 14.09
C ILE A 81 -13.77 8.91 15.53
N GLN A 82 -14.37 10.04 15.94
CA GLN A 82 -14.34 10.50 17.31
C GLN A 82 -15.02 9.52 18.27
N ALA A 83 -16.13 8.91 17.86
CA ALA A 83 -16.79 7.86 18.64
C ALA A 83 -15.89 6.61 18.80
N ALA A 84 -15.19 6.19 17.74
CA ALA A 84 -14.23 5.10 17.80
C ALA A 84 -13.04 5.42 18.71
N LEU A 85 -12.50 6.63 18.65
CA LEU A 85 -11.41 7.11 19.51
C LEU A 85 -11.81 7.26 20.97
N ALA A 86 -13.10 7.48 21.28
CA ALA A 86 -13.62 7.49 22.64
C ALA A 86 -13.71 6.09 23.29
N SER A 87 -13.69 5.03 22.48
CA SER A 87 -13.71 3.63 22.94
C SER A 87 -12.61 2.82 22.24
N PRO A 88 -11.32 3.19 22.40
CA PRO A 88 -10.25 2.71 21.54
C PRO A 88 -9.96 1.22 21.72
N ARG A 89 -10.12 0.67 22.93
CA ARG A 89 -9.86 -0.76 23.21
C ARG A 89 -10.79 -1.69 22.43
N SER A 90 -12.03 -1.27 22.18
CA SER A 90 -12.98 -2.06 21.40
C SER A 90 -12.62 -2.16 19.91
N GLN A 91 -11.70 -1.30 19.46
CA GLN A 91 -11.19 -1.30 18.09
C GLN A 91 -9.93 -2.15 17.92
N LEU A 92 -9.37 -2.67 19.01
CA LEU A 92 -8.18 -3.52 18.96
C LEU A 92 -8.58 -5.00 18.91
N ALA A 93 -8.02 -5.73 17.96
CA ALA A 93 -8.14 -7.19 17.93
C ALA A 93 -7.35 -7.84 19.09
N LEU A 94 -6.18 -7.28 19.38
CA LEU A 94 -5.29 -7.71 20.45
C LEU A 94 -4.33 -6.58 20.80
N TYR A 95 -3.85 -6.54 22.04
CA TYR A 95 -2.66 -5.76 22.40
C TYR A 95 -1.73 -6.56 23.31
N GLN A 96 -0.47 -6.20 23.30
CA GLN A 96 0.56 -6.80 24.15
C GLN A 96 1.62 -5.77 24.51
N PHE A 97 2.49 -6.12 25.49
CA PHE A 97 3.61 -5.28 25.87
C PHE A 97 4.92 -5.96 25.53
N GLU A 98 5.80 -5.23 24.88
CA GLU A 98 7.19 -5.60 24.63
C GLU A 98 8.11 -4.75 25.50
N ARG A 99 9.29 -5.26 25.80
CA ARG A 99 10.37 -4.47 26.42
C ARG A 99 11.55 -4.42 25.44
N VAL A 100 11.88 -3.22 24.97
CA VAL A 100 12.96 -2.98 24.02
C VAL A 100 13.88 -1.92 24.62
N GLU A 101 15.16 -2.24 24.78
CA GLU A 101 16.18 -1.33 25.33
C GLU A 101 15.78 -0.67 26.66
N GLY A 102 15.09 -1.42 27.52
CA GLY A 102 14.64 -0.95 28.82
C GLY A 102 13.33 -0.15 28.80
N ARG A 103 12.80 0.24 27.65
CA ARG A 103 11.51 0.91 27.49
C ARG A 103 10.38 -0.10 27.37
N ILE A 104 9.21 0.28 27.86
CA ILE A 104 7.99 -0.50 27.69
C ILE A 104 7.31 0.00 26.41
N ARG A 105 6.90 -0.94 25.57
CA ARG A 105 6.21 -0.62 24.30
C ARG A 105 4.89 -1.34 24.26
N PHE A 106 3.82 -0.60 24.07
CA PHE A 106 2.48 -1.10 23.78
C PHE A 106 2.40 -1.45 22.31
N VAL A 107 2.06 -2.68 21.98
CA VAL A 107 1.90 -3.19 20.60
C VAL A 107 0.44 -3.47 20.37
N ALA A 108 -0.18 -2.70 19.51
CA ALA A 108 -1.59 -2.86 19.13
C ALA A 108 -1.70 -3.62 17.81
N HIS A 109 -2.63 -4.55 17.76
CA HIS A 109 -3.04 -5.28 16.57
C HIS A 109 -4.46 -4.83 16.22
N ILE A 110 -4.65 -4.27 15.05
CA ILE A 110 -5.92 -3.69 14.59
C ILE A 110 -6.30 -4.34 13.27
N ASP A 111 -7.55 -4.75 13.14
CA ASP A 111 -8.06 -5.33 11.92
C ASP A 111 -8.12 -4.26 10.80
N ARG A 112 -7.55 -4.56 9.64
CA ARG A 112 -7.59 -3.68 8.47
C ARG A 112 -9.02 -3.40 8.03
N VAL A 113 -9.88 -4.43 7.99
CA VAL A 113 -11.28 -4.31 7.56
C VAL A 113 -12.05 -3.34 8.46
N LEU A 114 -11.76 -3.37 9.77
CA LEU A 114 -12.34 -2.42 10.73
C LEU A 114 -11.89 -0.98 10.43
N ILE A 115 -10.59 -0.76 10.18
CA ILE A 115 -10.07 0.57 9.85
C ILE A 115 -10.66 1.10 8.55
N GLU A 116 -10.72 0.27 7.52
CA GLU A 116 -11.33 0.64 6.24
C GLU A 116 -12.83 0.90 6.39
N GLY A 117 -13.52 0.15 7.26
CA GLY A 117 -14.91 0.38 7.62
C GLY A 117 -15.12 1.75 8.26
N LEU A 118 -14.32 2.12 9.25
CA LEU A 118 -14.36 3.43 9.90
C LEU A 118 -14.10 4.58 8.93
N ILE A 119 -13.07 4.42 8.07
CA ILE A 119 -12.74 5.44 7.05
C ILE A 119 -13.90 5.60 6.05
N ARG A 120 -14.52 4.51 5.64
CA ARG A 120 -15.69 4.51 4.74
C ARG A 120 -16.89 5.20 5.36
N GLU A 121 -17.19 4.90 6.63
CA GLU A 121 -18.29 5.54 7.38
C GLU A 121 -18.10 7.06 7.45
N ALA A 122 -16.86 7.51 7.61
CA ALA A 122 -16.49 8.92 7.59
C ALA A 122 -16.36 9.51 6.16
N SER A 123 -16.77 8.78 5.12
CA SER A 123 -16.64 9.18 3.72
C SER A 123 -15.19 9.56 3.34
N GLY A 124 -14.22 8.91 4.00
CA GLY A 124 -12.80 9.13 3.76
C GLY A 124 -12.26 8.32 2.60
N THR A 125 -11.01 8.61 2.26
CA THR A 125 -10.25 7.86 1.26
C THR A 125 -9.15 7.02 1.91
N VAL A 126 -8.75 5.95 1.26
CA VAL A 126 -7.59 5.15 1.66
C VAL A 126 -6.52 5.18 0.58
N TRP A 127 -5.30 4.83 0.96
CA TRP A 127 -4.22 4.67 0.00
C TRP A 127 -4.41 3.40 -0.85
N ALA A 128 -4.32 3.55 -2.17
CA ALA A 128 -4.29 2.42 -3.09
C ALA A 128 -2.86 1.89 -3.21
N GLY A 129 -2.59 0.78 -2.53
CA GLY A 129 -1.32 0.06 -2.63
C GLY A 129 -0.14 0.73 -1.91
N GLU A 130 1.07 0.37 -2.34
CA GLU A 130 2.32 0.87 -1.77
C GLU A 130 2.61 2.30 -2.23
N ARG A 131 3.01 3.14 -1.29
CA ARG A 131 3.31 4.55 -1.55
C ARG A 131 4.76 4.72 -1.96
N PRO A 132 5.05 5.44 -3.05
CA PRO A 132 6.41 5.76 -3.39
C PRO A 132 7.04 6.66 -2.31
N PRO A 133 8.34 6.52 -2.04
CA PRO A 133 9.03 7.40 -1.10
C PRO A 133 9.10 8.83 -1.62
N VAL A 134 9.11 9.78 -0.68
CA VAL A 134 9.34 11.20 -0.94
C VAL A 134 10.81 11.51 -0.70
N PHE A 135 11.46 12.17 -1.65
CA PHE A 135 12.87 12.48 -1.60
C PHE A 135 13.11 13.97 -1.33
N LEU A 136 13.67 14.27 -0.13
CA LEU A 136 13.84 15.63 0.33
C LEU A 136 15.26 16.15 0.10
N TRP A 137 15.37 17.15 -0.75
CA TRP A 137 16.54 17.98 -0.87
C TRP A 137 16.42 19.22 0.02
N LEU A 138 17.45 19.51 0.83
CA LEU A 138 17.41 20.62 1.77
C LEU A 138 18.63 21.52 1.59
N VAL A 139 18.38 22.83 1.44
CA VAL A 139 19.41 23.87 1.44
C VAL A 139 19.11 24.90 2.50
N ILE A 140 20.12 25.31 3.22
CA ILE A 140 20.04 26.26 4.34
C ILE A 140 20.99 27.43 4.06
N ASP A 141 20.48 28.65 4.26
CA ASP A 141 21.23 29.89 4.22
C ASP A 141 21.19 30.55 5.61
N ASP A 142 22.33 30.71 6.23
CA ASP A 142 22.49 31.30 7.56
C ASP A 142 23.78 32.13 7.63
N VAL A 143 24.16 32.56 8.84
CA VAL A 143 25.38 33.34 9.06
C VAL A 143 26.67 32.68 8.59
N ASN A 144 26.68 31.35 8.42
CA ASN A 144 27.79 30.58 7.91
C ASN A 144 27.77 30.40 6.39
N GLY A 145 26.78 31.02 5.73
CA GLY A 145 26.56 30.94 4.30
C GLY A 145 25.64 29.80 3.89
N ARG A 146 25.48 29.66 2.58
CA ARG A 146 24.58 28.69 1.96
C ARG A 146 25.23 27.32 1.85
N ARG A 147 24.52 26.30 2.32
CA ARG A 147 24.99 24.91 2.32
C ARG A 147 23.81 23.91 2.22
N PHE A 148 24.12 22.67 1.90
CA PHE A 148 23.13 21.60 2.08
C PHE A 148 22.80 21.39 3.57
N GLY A 149 21.59 20.92 3.82
CA GLY A 149 21.12 20.59 5.18
C GLY A 149 21.58 19.20 5.63
N ASN A 150 22.87 18.87 5.44
CA ASN A 150 23.44 17.53 5.71
C ASN A 150 24.49 17.51 6.82
N THR A 151 24.56 18.54 7.63
CA THR A 151 25.49 18.61 8.76
C THR A 151 24.89 17.94 9.99
N GLU A 152 25.75 17.53 10.95
CA GLU A 152 25.32 16.97 12.23
C GLU A 152 24.37 17.89 13.00
N ALA A 153 24.55 19.19 12.88
CA ALA A 153 23.65 20.19 13.49
C ALA A 153 22.21 20.12 12.97
N GLU A 154 21.99 19.57 11.77
CA GLU A 154 20.67 19.41 11.16
C GLU A 154 20.02 18.05 11.46
N GLU A 155 20.73 17.12 12.07
CA GLU A 155 20.22 15.78 12.34
C GLU A 155 18.91 15.79 13.17
N PRO A 156 18.73 16.64 14.20
CA PRO A 156 17.46 16.74 14.90
C PRO A 156 16.30 17.19 14.01
N LEU A 157 16.54 18.02 12.99
CA LEU A 157 15.52 18.43 12.02
C LEU A 157 15.16 17.26 11.09
N TRP A 158 16.13 16.45 10.68
CA TRP A 158 15.87 15.26 9.87
C TRP A 158 15.03 14.22 10.63
N VAL A 159 15.33 13.99 11.91
CA VAL A 159 14.52 13.11 12.76
C VAL A 159 13.08 13.60 12.84
N ASP A 160 12.87 14.91 13.06
CA ASP A 160 11.52 15.49 13.12
C ASP A 160 10.79 15.35 11.77
N PHE A 161 11.47 15.49 10.63
CA PHE A 161 10.89 15.21 9.30
C PHE A 161 10.47 13.75 9.16
N GLU A 162 11.34 12.82 9.49
CA GLU A 162 11.07 11.38 9.38
C GLU A 162 9.87 10.98 10.24
N VAL A 163 9.80 11.49 11.47
CA VAL A 163 8.66 11.25 12.37
C VAL A 163 7.36 11.82 11.78
N ALA A 164 7.38 13.06 11.32
CA ALA A 164 6.18 13.72 10.79
C ALA A 164 5.64 13.03 9.53
N PHE A 165 6.53 12.65 8.59
CA PHE A 165 6.14 11.95 7.37
C PHE A 165 5.64 10.53 7.65
N SER A 166 6.36 9.81 8.53
CA SER A 166 5.98 8.45 8.95
C SER A 166 4.62 8.41 9.65
N ALA A 167 4.28 9.43 10.45
CA ALA A 167 2.98 9.54 11.12
C ALA A 167 1.80 9.54 10.14
N LEU A 168 2.00 10.04 8.91
CA LEU A 168 1.02 10.00 7.81
C LEU A 168 1.28 8.86 6.82
N GLY A 169 2.16 7.93 7.17
CA GLY A 169 2.49 6.75 6.37
C GLY A 169 3.31 7.05 5.11
N LEU A 170 4.01 8.17 5.06
CA LEU A 170 4.96 8.47 3.99
C LEU A 170 6.37 8.05 4.39
N ASN A 171 7.10 7.47 3.44
CA ASN A 171 8.51 7.13 3.61
C ASN A 171 9.36 8.28 3.08
N LEU A 172 10.04 9.00 3.98
CA LEU A 172 10.95 10.07 3.61
C LEU A 172 12.35 9.51 3.36
N ARG A 173 13.00 10.00 2.32
CA ARG A 173 14.39 9.71 1.97
C ARG A 173 15.14 11.00 1.74
N ARG A 174 16.46 10.98 1.94
CA ARG A 174 17.36 12.11 1.67
C ARG A 174 18.53 11.68 0.78
N PRO A 175 19.11 12.61 0.00
CA PRO A 175 20.33 12.33 -0.76
C PRO A 175 21.51 12.03 0.17
N LEU A 176 22.50 11.34 -0.36
CA LEU A 176 23.76 11.11 0.37
C LEU A 176 24.62 12.38 0.42
N TYR A 177 24.33 13.37 -0.44
CA TYR A 177 25.14 14.57 -0.63
C TYR A 177 26.61 14.24 -0.88
N ASP A 178 26.87 13.16 -1.61
CA ASP A 178 28.20 12.71 -1.95
C ASP A 178 28.77 13.52 -3.13
N LEU A 179 29.99 13.18 -3.57
CA LEU A 179 30.66 13.86 -4.67
C LEU A 179 29.85 13.76 -5.97
N THR A 180 29.15 12.65 -6.20
CA THR A 180 28.32 12.45 -7.40
C THR A 180 27.13 13.41 -7.39
N ASP A 181 26.44 13.55 -6.28
CA ASP A 181 25.39 14.56 -6.12
C ASP A 181 25.95 15.96 -6.36
N GLY A 182 27.11 16.26 -5.79
CA GLY A 182 27.79 17.55 -5.91
C GLY A 182 28.24 17.93 -7.33
N THR A 183 28.36 16.95 -8.24
CA THR A 183 28.66 17.23 -9.66
C THR A 183 27.45 17.77 -10.42
N LEU A 184 26.25 17.43 -10.01
CA LEU A 184 24.99 17.84 -10.65
C LEU A 184 24.31 18.99 -9.90
N VAL A 185 24.25 18.91 -8.59
CA VAL A 185 23.49 19.83 -7.74
C VAL A 185 24.42 20.51 -6.75
N SER A 186 24.38 21.83 -6.74
CA SER A 186 25.04 22.66 -5.71
C SER A 186 23.98 23.30 -4.81
N PRO A 187 24.34 23.83 -3.63
CA PRO A 187 23.42 24.62 -2.82
C PRO A 187 22.82 25.81 -3.59
N ASP A 188 23.60 26.41 -4.49
CA ASP A 188 23.13 27.51 -5.34
C ASP A 188 22.16 27.06 -6.45
N THR A 189 22.29 25.85 -6.94
CA THR A 189 21.34 25.23 -7.88
C THR A 189 19.95 25.15 -7.26
N LEU A 190 19.85 24.56 -6.05
CA LEU A 190 18.60 24.51 -5.29
C LEU A 190 18.06 25.91 -4.99
N TRP A 191 18.95 26.83 -4.61
CA TRP A 191 18.57 28.20 -4.24
C TRP A 191 17.92 28.96 -5.41
N ARG A 192 18.45 28.80 -6.61
CA ARG A 192 17.94 29.45 -7.84
C ARG A 192 16.70 28.78 -8.40
N ARG A 193 16.20 27.71 -7.78
CA ARG A 193 15.08 26.91 -8.29
C ARG A 193 15.38 26.28 -9.66
N ASP A 194 16.63 25.92 -9.89
CA ASP A 194 17.03 25.18 -11.08
C ASP A 194 16.81 23.69 -10.79
N TYR A 195 15.60 23.22 -11.09
CA TYR A 195 15.17 21.87 -10.71
C TYR A 195 15.55 20.77 -11.71
N GLY A 196 15.99 21.13 -12.92
CA GLY A 196 16.46 20.17 -13.90
C GLY A 196 17.57 19.26 -13.36
N PRO A 197 18.71 19.82 -12.88
CA PRO A 197 19.76 19.02 -12.24
C PRO A 197 19.31 18.27 -10.99
N VAL A 198 18.33 18.80 -10.22
CA VAL A 198 17.79 18.13 -9.02
C VAL A 198 17.03 16.87 -9.41
N VAL A 199 16.20 16.92 -10.44
CA VAL A 199 15.48 15.77 -10.99
C VAL A 199 16.46 14.71 -11.51
N GLU A 200 17.49 15.14 -12.24
CA GLU A 200 18.53 14.25 -12.77
C GLU A 200 19.31 13.55 -11.64
N ALA A 201 19.75 14.29 -10.62
CA ALA A 201 20.44 13.70 -9.47
C ALA A 201 19.55 12.75 -8.68
N SER A 202 18.24 13.04 -8.57
CA SER A 202 17.29 12.19 -7.87
C SER A 202 17.00 10.88 -8.63
N ALA A 203 17.14 10.87 -9.94
CA ALA A 203 16.90 9.69 -10.78
C ALA A 203 17.87 8.53 -10.44
N ARG A 204 19.11 8.83 -10.00
CA ARG A 204 20.08 7.79 -9.57
C ARG A 204 19.60 7.00 -8.36
N TYR A 205 18.70 7.59 -7.56
CA TYR A 205 18.08 6.96 -6.38
C TYR A 205 16.73 6.30 -6.73
N GLY A 206 16.29 6.38 -7.99
CA GLY A 206 14.96 5.91 -8.41
C GLY A 206 13.82 6.77 -7.87
N MET A 207 14.09 8.03 -7.48
CA MET A 207 13.12 8.92 -6.84
C MET A 207 12.44 9.84 -7.85
N THR A 208 11.11 9.89 -7.79
CA THR A 208 10.28 10.68 -8.70
C THR A 208 9.36 11.67 -7.98
N HIS A 209 9.18 11.51 -6.67
CA HIS A 209 8.43 12.43 -5.81
C HIS A 209 9.43 13.23 -4.98
N LEU A 210 9.68 14.46 -5.37
CA LEU A 210 10.72 15.28 -4.79
C LEU A 210 10.10 16.41 -3.96
N LEU A 211 10.65 16.64 -2.78
CA LEU A 211 10.41 17.82 -1.98
C LEU A 211 11.72 18.60 -1.87
N VAL A 212 11.70 19.88 -2.19
CA VAL A 212 12.85 20.76 -2.06
C VAL A 212 12.55 21.81 -0.98
N GLY A 213 13.38 21.84 0.04
CA GLY A 213 13.33 22.83 1.12
C GLY A 213 14.45 23.87 0.98
N ARG A 214 14.08 25.16 0.95
CA ARG A 214 15.00 26.30 0.99
C ARG A 214 14.74 27.07 2.28
N LEU A 215 15.69 27.03 3.21
CA LEU A 215 15.55 27.61 4.54
C LEU A 215 16.48 28.81 4.70
N ILE A 216 15.96 29.92 5.23
CA ILE A 216 16.74 31.07 5.71
C ILE A 216 16.63 31.09 7.23
N ARG A 217 17.72 30.88 7.93
CA ARG A 217 17.76 31.02 9.39
C ARG A 217 18.02 32.48 9.77
N LEU A 218 17.08 33.03 10.48
CA LEU A 218 17.17 34.38 11.04
C LEU A 218 17.62 34.32 12.51
N SER A 219 17.97 35.48 13.08
CA SER A 219 18.20 35.58 14.50
C SER A 219 16.93 35.31 15.32
N GLY A 220 17.07 34.69 16.52
CA GLY A 220 15.97 34.40 17.43
C GLY A 220 15.08 33.22 16.99
N ASP A 221 15.69 32.13 16.53
CA ASP A 221 15.08 30.84 16.16
C ASP A 221 14.01 30.92 15.04
N ARG A 222 13.87 32.08 14.41
CA ARG A 222 12.95 32.23 13.26
C ARG A 222 13.57 31.71 11.99
N THR A 223 12.77 30.94 11.22
CA THR A 223 13.16 30.43 9.92
C THR A 223 12.14 30.85 8.87
N ILE A 224 12.59 31.37 7.75
CA ILE A 224 11.78 31.51 6.54
C ILE A 224 12.06 30.27 5.71
N ALA A 225 11.01 29.60 5.26
CA ALA A 225 11.14 28.43 4.42
C ALA A 225 10.31 28.56 3.14
N GLU A 226 10.82 28.01 2.09
CA GLU A 226 10.06 27.72 0.89
C GLU A 226 10.17 26.23 0.59
N TRP A 227 9.02 25.60 0.51
CA TRP A 227 8.86 24.21 0.12
C TRP A 227 8.40 24.14 -1.33
N THR A 228 9.01 23.27 -2.12
CA THR A 228 8.58 23.00 -3.49
C THR A 228 8.46 21.51 -3.69
N TYR A 229 7.27 21.04 -4.05
CA TYR A 229 7.02 19.66 -4.44
C TYR A 229 7.11 19.54 -5.97
N LEU A 230 7.84 18.52 -6.44
CA LEU A 230 8.05 18.24 -7.84
C LEU A 230 7.68 16.79 -8.16
N HIS A 231 6.82 16.60 -9.14
CA HIS A 231 6.55 15.28 -9.70
C HIS A 231 6.08 15.42 -11.15
N ARG A 232 6.83 14.87 -12.11
CA ARG A 232 6.57 15.01 -13.55
C ARG A 232 6.43 16.50 -13.94
N ALA A 233 5.24 16.90 -14.43
CA ALA A 233 4.94 18.29 -14.79
C ALA A 233 4.31 19.11 -13.64
N VAL A 234 4.18 18.52 -12.44
CA VAL A 234 3.62 19.20 -11.26
C VAL A 234 4.75 19.88 -10.50
N GLU A 235 4.60 21.18 -10.30
CA GLU A 235 5.43 22.00 -9.43
C GLU A 235 4.51 22.83 -8.55
N GLN A 236 4.56 22.60 -7.24
CA GLN A 236 3.80 23.32 -6.23
C GLN A 236 4.75 23.92 -5.21
N SER A 237 4.54 25.18 -4.82
CA SER A 237 5.39 25.85 -3.85
C SER A 237 4.59 26.57 -2.79
N VAL A 238 5.11 26.58 -1.56
CA VAL A 238 4.57 27.33 -0.43
C VAL A 238 5.71 27.99 0.33
N SER A 239 5.53 29.28 0.69
CA SER A 239 6.49 30.04 1.49
C SER A 239 5.89 30.35 2.85
N ILE A 240 6.67 30.14 3.90
CA ILE A 240 6.23 30.31 5.28
C ILE A 240 7.32 30.97 6.14
N GLN A 241 6.91 31.50 7.28
CA GLN A 241 7.80 31.83 8.40
C GLN A 241 7.41 30.97 9.59
N ALA A 242 8.40 30.38 10.25
CA ALA A 242 8.20 29.47 11.38
C ALA A 242 9.13 29.82 12.55
N ASP A 243 8.63 29.62 13.75
CA ASP A 243 9.35 29.82 15.00
C ASP A 243 9.68 28.48 15.68
N THR A 244 9.11 27.39 15.16
CA THR A 244 9.34 26.02 15.66
C THR A 244 9.60 25.07 14.51
N ARG A 245 10.28 23.94 14.78
CA ARG A 245 10.52 22.91 13.76
C ARG A 245 9.20 22.28 13.26
N ALA A 246 8.22 22.09 14.13
CA ALA A 246 6.91 21.58 13.73
C ALA A 246 6.21 22.51 12.73
N ALA A 247 6.16 23.82 13.03
CA ALA A 247 5.59 24.83 12.12
C ALA A 247 6.38 24.97 10.81
N LEU A 248 7.68 24.63 10.82
CA LEU A 248 8.53 24.59 9.64
C LEU A 248 8.18 23.40 8.72
N ILE A 249 7.95 22.23 9.29
CA ILE A 249 7.77 20.96 8.58
C ILE A 249 6.35 20.83 8.01
N GLU A 250 5.34 21.22 8.80
CA GLU A 250 3.94 20.99 8.52
C GLU A 250 3.50 21.47 7.11
N PRO A 251 3.83 22.68 6.61
CA PRO A 251 3.37 23.11 5.30
C PRO A 251 3.96 22.33 4.13
N GLY A 252 5.22 21.92 4.23
CA GLY A 252 5.84 21.04 3.23
C GLY A 252 5.21 19.64 3.22
N LEU A 253 4.92 19.11 4.40
CA LEU A 253 4.22 17.86 4.59
C LEU A 253 2.79 17.92 4.05
N ALA A 254 2.01 18.95 4.41
CA ALA A 254 0.62 19.14 3.96
C ALA A 254 0.52 19.24 2.43
N MET A 255 1.41 20.02 1.81
CA MET A 255 1.50 20.14 0.36
C MET A 255 1.82 18.78 -0.30
N THR A 256 2.83 18.07 0.22
CA THR A 256 3.21 16.74 -0.25
C THR A 256 2.05 15.75 -0.12
N MET A 257 1.36 15.76 1.02
CA MET A 257 0.19 14.91 1.26
C MET A 257 -0.94 15.18 0.27
N THR A 258 -1.23 16.46 0.00
CA THR A 258 -2.26 16.85 -0.96
C THR A 258 -1.98 16.24 -2.34
N GLU A 259 -0.75 16.37 -2.82
CA GLU A 259 -0.37 15.84 -4.13
C GLU A 259 -0.31 14.30 -4.16
N MET A 260 0.21 13.69 -3.09
CA MET A 260 0.25 12.22 -2.98
C MET A 260 -1.16 11.63 -2.91
N ARG A 261 -2.08 12.23 -2.13
CA ARG A 261 -3.47 11.79 -2.07
C ARG A 261 -4.17 11.90 -3.42
N ARG A 262 -3.96 13.00 -4.15
CA ARG A 262 -4.52 13.19 -5.49
C ARG A 262 -4.11 12.07 -6.46
N LEU A 263 -2.92 11.49 -6.28
CA LEU A 263 -2.38 10.45 -7.15
C LEU A 263 -2.74 9.02 -6.70
N PHE A 264 -2.83 8.79 -5.38
CA PHE A 264 -2.85 7.44 -4.82
C PHE A 264 -4.03 7.16 -3.87
N ALA A 265 -4.82 8.18 -3.48
CA ALA A 265 -5.97 7.94 -2.64
C ALA A 265 -7.17 7.47 -3.47
N VAL A 266 -7.87 6.47 -2.97
CA VAL A 266 -9.11 5.95 -3.55
C VAL A 266 -10.23 6.01 -2.53
N GLU A 267 -11.44 6.29 -2.98
CA GLU A 267 -12.64 6.17 -2.16
C GLU A 267 -12.96 4.69 -1.96
N LEU A 268 -13.22 4.31 -0.71
CA LEU A 268 -13.74 2.99 -0.40
C LEU A 268 -15.22 2.97 -0.79
N LYS A 269 -15.53 2.38 -1.92
CA LYS A 269 -16.94 2.17 -2.30
C LYS A 269 -17.60 1.29 -1.24
N THR A 270 -18.75 1.70 -0.77
CA THR A 270 -19.58 0.87 0.12
C THR A 270 -20.05 -0.32 -0.68
N GLU A 271 -19.85 -1.55 -0.19
CA GLU A 271 -20.40 -2.76 -0.85
C GLU A 271 -21.93 -2.66 -1.09
N ALA A 272 -22.61 -1.79 -0.35
CA ALA A 272 -24.03 -1.49 -0.52
C ALA A 272 -24.34 -0.51 -1.68
N ALA A 273 -23.34 0.16 -2.28
CA ALA A 273 -23.55 1.17 -3.32
C ALA A 273 -23.35 0.63 -4.74
N SER A 274 -22.69 -0.49 -4.91
CA SER A 274 -22.63 -1.18 -6.20
C SER A 274 -23.51 -2.43 -6.12
N GLN A 275 -24.75 -2.32 -6.61
CA GLN A 275 -25.44 -3.54 -7.00
C GLN A 275 -24.52 -4.27 -7.97
N PRO A 276 -24.23 -5.56 -7.75
CA PRO A 276 -23.35 -6.28 -8.64
C PRO A 276 -23.98 -6.27 -10.03
N LEU A 277 -23.18 -5.95 -11.04
CA LEU A 277 -23.62 -6.14 -12.40
C LEU A 277 -23.71 -7.65 -12.65
N VAL A 278 -24.91 -8.14 -12.90
CA VAL A 278 -25.12 -9.55 -13.21
C VAL A 278 -24.90 -9.76 -14.70
N ILE A 279 -24.04 -10.71 -15.04
CA ILE A 279 -23.86 -11.16 -16.42
C ILE A 279 -24.26 -12.62 -16.55
N SER A 280 -24.87 -12.97 -17.66
CA SER A 280 -25.19 -14.34 -18.06
C SER A 280 -24.36 -14.70 -19.29
N ILE A 281 -23.68 -15.83 -19.26
CA ILE A 281 -22.78 -16.28 -20.33
C ILE A 281 -23.27 -17.63 -20.82
N GLU A 282 -23.76 -17.67 -22.06
CA GLU A 282 -24.24 -18.86 -22.74
C GLU A 282 -23.10 -19.66 -23.38
N ASN A 283 -23.36 -20.92 -23.72
CA ASN A 283 -22.45 -21.87 -24.34
C ASN A 283 -21.27 -22.34 -23.45
N VAL A 284 -21.41 -22.29 -22.13
CA VAL A 284 -20.47 -22.84 -21.16
C VAL A 284 -20.84 -24.31 -20.91
N VAL A 285 -20.45 -25.20 -21.81
CA VAL A 285 -20.97 -26.59 -21.83
C VAL A 285 -20.17 -27.58 -20.98
N ASN A 286 -18.97 -27.23 -20.56
CA ASN A 286 -18.11 -28.13 -19.80
C ASN A 286 -17.23 -27.38 -18.77
N LEU A 287 -16.50 -28.14 -17.94
CA LEU A 287 -15.65 -27.58 -16.89
C LEU A 287 -14.49 -26.74 -17.45
N ALA A 288 -13.97 -27.08 -18.63
CA ALA A 288 -12.89 -26.32 -19.24
C ALA A 288 -13.38 -24.93 -19.68
N ASP A 289 -14.57 -24.85 -20.28
CA ASP A 289 -15.21 -23.59 -20.63
C ASP A 289 -15.46 -22.73 -19.38
N TYR A 290 -16.00 -23.34 -18.31
CA TYR A 290 -16.20 -22.66 -17.02
C TYR A 290 -14.89 -22.06 -16.47
N GLN A 291 -13.80 -22.84 -16.50
CA GLN A 291 -12.50 -22.36 -16.01
C GLN A 291 -11.94 -21.25 -16.91
N ALA A 292 -12.02 -21.39 -18.22
CA ALA A 292 -11.54 -20.39 -19.17
C ALA A 292 -12.31 -19.06 -19.03
N VAL A 293 -13.63 -19.10 -18.99
CA VAL A 293 -14.48 -17.93 -18.78
C VAL A 293 -14.19 -17.27 -17.44
N THR A 294 -14.12 -18.04 -16.35
CA THR A 294 -13.84 -17.51 -15.02
C THR A 294 -12.45 -16.87 -14.96
N GLN A 295 -11.45 -17.47 -15.57
CA GLN A 295 -10.09 -16.93 -15.62
C GLN A 295 -10.02 -15.65 -16.45
N LEU A 296 -10.72 -15.61 -17.58
CA LEU A 296 -10.78 -14.45 -18.46
C LEU A 296 -11.43 -13.25 -17.76
N ILE A 297 -12.57 -13.47 -17.10
CA ILE A 297 -13.29 -12.41 -16.39
C ILE A 297 -12.50 -11.94 -15.15
N THR A 298 -11.93 -12.85 -14.36
CA THR A 298 -11.09 -12.50 -13.20
C THR A 298 -9.79 -11.80 -13.59
N GLY A 299 -9.32 -11.98 -14.81
CA GLY A 299 -8.15 -11.27 -15.36
C GLY A 299 -8.37 -9.79 -15.67
N ILE A 300 -9.61 -9.30 -15.63
CA ILE A 300 -9.95 -7.88 -15.86
C ILE A 300 -9.58 -7.09 -14.60
N GLN A 301 -8.50 -6.31 -14.68
CA GLN A 301 -7.90 -5.61 -13.54
C GLN A 301 -8.81 -4.58 -12.85
N THR A 302 -9.88 -4.15 -13.49
CA THR A 302 -10.84 -3.18 -12.95
C THR A 302 -11.95 -3.83 -12.12
N LEU A 303 -12.09 -5.16 -12.19
CA LEU A 303 -13.07 -5.89 -11.38
C LEU A 303 -12.50 -6.13 -9.98
N GLU A 304 -13.23 -5.69 -8.96
CA GLU A 304 -12.88 -5.91 -7.56
C GLU A 304 -13.13 -7.36 -7.13
N GLN A 305 -14.25 -7.92 -7.61
CA GLN A 305 -14.63 -9.29 -7.29
C GLN A 305 -15.55 -9.88 -8.38
N VAL A 306 -15.39 -11.17 -8.61
CA VAL A 306 -16.25 -12.00 -9.48
C VAL A 306 -16.81 -13.15 -8.66
N ARG A 307 -18.13 -13.27 -8.59
CA ARG A 307 -18.80 -14.36 -7.86
C ARG A 307 -19.70 -15.16 -8.79
N PRO A 308 -19.54 -16.47 -8.90
CA PRO A 308 -20.54 -17.33 -9.55
C PRO A 308 -21.85 -17.28 -8.75
N ILE A 309 -22.96 -17.04 -9.44
CA ILE A 309 -24.32 -17.03 -8.87
C ILE A 309 -24.98 -18.40 -9.11
N ALA A 310 -25.00 -18.83 -10.38
CA ALA A 310 -25.64 -20.05 -10.80
C ALA A 310 -25.00 -20.60 -12.08
N VAL A 311 -25.19 -21.89 -12.31
CA VAL A 311 -24.97 -22.57 -13.60
C VAL A 311 -26.26 -23.29 -13.94
N GLU A 312 -26.93 -22.84 -14.98
CA GLU A 312 -28.22 -23.37 -15.43
C GLU A 312 -28.11 -23.86 -16.87
N GLY A 313 -28.05 -25.18 -17.03
CA GLY A 313 -27.81 -25.79 -18.35
C GLY A 313 -26.39 -25.48 -18.84
N ASP A 314 -26.28 -24.71 -19.93
CA ASP A 314 -25.07 -24.21 -20.55
C ASP A 314 -24.81 -22.72 -20.26
N THR A 315 -25.58 -22.13 -19.34
CA THR A 315 -25.49 -20.73 -18.99
C THR A 315 -24.84 -20.54 -17.62
N LEU A 316 -23.74 -19.78 -17.56
CA LEU A 316 -23.04 -19.36 -16.34
C LEU A 316 -23.47 -17.94 -15.96
N ARG A 317 -23.97 -17.75 -14.75
CA ARG A 317 -24.32 -16.44 -14.20
C ARG A 317 -23.27 -15.98 -13.20
N LEU A 318 -22.73 -14.77 -13.41
CA LEU A 318 -21.71 -14.16 -12.55
C LEU A 318 -22.19 -12.81 -12.03
N ALA A 319 -21.88 -12.53 -10.76
CA ALA A 319 -21.98 -11.20 -10.17
C ALA A 319 -20.61 -10.54 -10.24
N LEU A 320 -20.54 -9.38 -10.86
CA LEU A 320 -19.33 -8.58 -11.01
C LEU A 320 -19.41 -7.34 -10.11
N PHE A 321 -18.37 -7.12 -9.33
CA PHE A 321 -18.23 -5.95 -8.46
C PHE A 321 -17.08 -5.08 -8.97
N GLY A 322 -17.19 -3.74 -8.81
CA GLY A 322 -16.18 -2.79 -9.29
C GLY A 322 -16.44 -2.23 -10.69
N VAL A 323 -17.57 -2.54 -11.30
CA VAL A 323 -18.04 -1.93 -12.56
C VAL A 323 -19.33 -1.18 -12.29
N ASP A 324 -19.40 0.08 -12.72
CA ASP A 324 -20.50 0.97 -12.42
C ASP A 324 -21.73 0.75 -13.36
N ASP A 325 -21.48 0.28 -14.60
CA ASP A 325 -22.51 0.08 -15.60
C ASP A 325 -22.11 -0.97 -16.68
N ALA A 326 -23.12 -1.45 -17.39
CA ALA A 326 -22.99 -2.41 -18.49
C ALA A 326 -22.11 -1.89 -19.64
N ASP A 327 -22.21 -0.61 -19.99
CA ASP A 327 -21.45 0.00 -21.09
C ASP A 327 -19.95 0.05 -20.77
N SER A 328 -19.61 0.27 -19.51
CA SER A 328 -18.22 0.22 -19.03
C SER A 328 -17.63 -1.18 -19.16
N LEU A 329 -18.40 -2.22 -18.79
CA LEU A 329 -17.96 -3.61 -18.96
C LEU A 329 -17.80 -3.97 -20.44
N ILE A 330 -18.75 -3.59 -21.30
CA ILE A 330 -18.64 -3.84 -22.75
C ILE A 330 -17.38 -3.21 -23.33
N ARG A 331 -17.03 -1.98 -22.94
CA ARG A 331 -15.78 -1.33 -23.37
C ARG A 331 -14.54 -2.06 -22.89
N LEU A 332 -14.53 -2.55 -21.67
CA LEU A 332 -13.42 -3.33 -21.10
C LEU A 332 -13.25 -4.68 -21.81
N MET A 333 -14.35 -5.28 -22.20
CA MET A 333 -14.37 -6.57 -22.90
C MET A 333 -14.20 -6.46 -24.42
N ALA A 334 -14.23 -5.26 -24.99
CA ALA A 334 -14.12 -5.06 -26.45
C ALA A 334 -12.82 -5.59 -27.08
N SER A 335 -11.78 -5.83 -26.26
CA SER A 335 -10.52 -6.46 -26.68
C SER A 335 -10.51 -7.99 -26.58
N GLN A 336 -11.54 -8.59 -25.98
CA GLN A 336 -11.66 -10.02 -25.78
C GLN A 336 -12.50 -10.61 -26.93
N THR A 337 -11.88 -11.42 -27.77
CA THR A 337 -12.53 -11.99 -28.96
C THR A 337 -13.37 -13.23 -28.67
N GLU A 338 -13.17 -13.83 -27.49
CA GLU A 338 -13.78 -15.10 -27.07
C GLU A 338 -15.15 -14.93 -26.40
N LEU A 339 -15.49 -13.71 -25.97
CA LEU A 339 -16.78 -13.36 -25.41
C LEU A 339 -17.48 -12.35 -26.31
N GLN A 340 -18.61 -12.73 -26.83
CA GLN A 340 -19.43 -11.87 -27.70
C GLN A 340 -20.65 -11.36 -26.95
N TRP A 341 -20.88 -10.06 -27.03
CA TRP A 341 -22.10 -9.45 -26.50
C TRP A 341 -23.28 -9.82 -27.39
N VAL A 342 -24.34 -10.35 -26.77
CA VAL A 342 -25.54 -10.77 -27.47
C VAL A 342 -26.66 -9.77 -27.27
N ASN A 343 -27.03 -9.47 -26.03
CA ASN A 343 -28.14 -8.58 -25.68
C ASN A 343 -28.12 -8.20 -24.20
N THR A 344 -29.09 -7.40 -23.79
CA THR A 344 -29.42 -7.20 -22.37
C THR A 344 -30.11 -8.46 -21.84
N ASP A 345 -29.71 -8.99 -20.68
CA ASP A 345 -30.32 -10.17 -20.09
C ASP A 345 -31.78 -9.85 -19.66
N PRO A 346 -32.82 -10.50 -20.26
CA PRO A 346 -34.18 -10.23 -19.90
C PRO A 346 -34.57 -10.71 -18.49
N ASP A 347 -33.77 -11.62 -17.90
CA ASP A 347 -34.03 -12.24 -16.60
C ASP A 347 -33.23 -11.57 -15.45
N ALA A 348 -32.40 -10.56 -15.75
CA ALA A 348 -31.65 -9.79 -14.78
C ALA A 348 -31.88 -8.29 -14.98
N ASP A 349 -32.28 -7.58 -13.91
CA ASP A 349 -32.42 -6.11 -13.93
C ASP A 349 -31.12 -5.43 -14.33
N GLY A 350 -30.99 -5.01 -15.59
CA GLY A 350 -29.81 -4.36 -16.16
C GLY A 350 -28.63 -5.30 -16.45
N GLY A 351 -28.84 -6.61 -16.45
CA GLY A 351 -27.82 -7.61 -16.73
C GLY A 351 -27.42 -7.69 -18.20
N LEU A 352 -26.24 -8.23 -18.48
CA LEU A 352 -25.73 -8.48 -19.83
C LEU A 352 -25.79 -9.97 -20.16
N LEU A 353 -26.21 -10.25 -21.40
CA LEU A 353 -26.14 -11.59 -21.99
C LEU A 353 -24.95 -11.66 -22.96
N LEU A 354 -24.03 -12.56 -22.68
CA LEU A 354 -22.82 -12.82 -23.46
C LEU A 354 -22.86 -14.24 -23.99
N SER A 355 -22.17 -14.50 -25.08
CA SER A 355 -21.97 -15.84 -25.61
C SER A 355 -20.48 -16.20 -25.59
N TRP A 356 -20.16 -17.36 -25.08
CA TRP A 356 -18.82 -17.93 -25.11
C TRP A 356 -18.59 -18.62 -26.47
N ASP A 357 -17.53 -18.16 -27.16
CA ASP A 357 -17.10 -18.73 -28.44
C ASP A 357 -15.72 -19.39 -28.26
N GLY A 358 -15.60 -20.19 -27.20
CA GLY A 358 -14.39 -20.94 -26.90
C GLY A 358 -14.25 -22.10 -27.88
N SER A 359 -13.22 -22.04 -28.68
CA SER A 359 -12.80 -23.11 -29.59
C SER A 359 -11.94 -24.17 -28.91
#